data_7751297fd9ab001abbb15f119e8b0abe
#
_entry.id   7751297fd9ab001abbb15f119e8b0abe
#
_cell.length_a   1.000
_cell.length_b   1.000
_cell.length_c   1.000
_cell.angle_alpha   90.00
_cell.angle_beta   90.00
_cell.angle_gamma   90.00
#
_symmetry.space_group_name_H-M   'P 1'
#
loop_
_entity.id
_entity.type
_entity.pdbx_description
1 polymer ?
#
loop_
_entity_poly.entity_id
_entity_poly.type
_entity_poly.pdbx_seq_one_letter_code
_entity_poly.pdbx_strand_id
1 'polypeptide(L)' 'MFEITSLLGNISRKDSDVYLHAHINFSDESLNVYGGHLVKCYISATCELVVTVLNGTINREFNEEIGLNLFNLN' A
#
# COMPACT_ATOMS: atom_id res chain seq x y z
N MET A 1 13.96 -12.27 12.02
CA MET A 1 12.94 -12.54 10.97
C MET A 1 11.65 -11.83 11.33
N PHE A 2 10.98 -11.29 10.33
CA PHE A 2 9.70 -10.60 10.52
C PHE A 2 8.58 -11.39 9.86
N GLU A 3 7.39 -11.31 10.45
CA GLU A 3 6.17 -11.84 9.84
C GLU A 3 5.22 -10.70 9.55
N ILE A 4 4.64 -10.70 8.36
CA ILE A 4 3.62 -9.72 8.00
C ILE A 4 2.34 -10.06 8.75
N THR A 5 1.86 -9.15 9.58
CA THR A 5 0.62 -9.33 10.33
C THR A 5 -0.59 -8.75 9.60
N SER A 6 -0.37 -7.72 8.79
CA SER A 6 -1.40 -7.21 7.88
C SER A 6 -0.77 -6.40 6.77
N LEU A 7 -1.43 -6.38 5.62
CA LEU A 7 -1.11 -5.52 4.50
C LEU A 7 -2.44 -5.11 3.86
N LEU A 8 -2.72 -3.83 3.85
CA LEU A 8 -3.94 -3.28 3.25
C LEU A 8 -3.59 -2.12 2.35
N GLY A 9 -4.23 -2.07 1.20
CA GLY A 9 -3.99 -0.98 0.28
C GLY A 9 -4.82 -1.08 -0.97
N ASN A 10 -4.47 -0.24 -1.91
CA ASN A 10 -5.11 -0.20 -3.20
C ASN A 10 -4.10 0.17 -4.28
N ILE A 11 -4.45 -0.15 -5.50
CA ILE A 11 -3.68 0.19 -6.67
C ILE A 11 -4.54 1.12 -7.53
N SER A 12 -4.01 2.26 -7.85
CA SER A 12 -4.65 3.27 -8.67
C SER A 12 -3.65 3.80 -9.71
N ARG A 13 -3.90 4.97 -10.27
CA ARG A 13 -2.97 5.60 -11.20
C ARG A 13 -2.65 7.01 -10.75
N LYS A 14 -1.45 7.45 -11.10
CA LYS A 14 -1.02 8.84 -10.97
C LYS A 14 -0.15 9.18 -12.16
N ASP A 15 -0.51 10.23 -12.88
CA ASP A 15 0.21 10.67 -14.09
C ASP A 15 0.40 9.53 -15.10
N SER A 16 -0.64 8.70 -15.28
CA SER A 16 -0.69 7.54 -16.17
C SER A 16 0.16 6.34 -15.72
N ASP A 17 0.82 6.43 -14.58
CA ASP A 17 1.56 5.31 -14.00
C ASP A 17 0.76 4.60 -12.91
N VAL A 18 1.11 3.36 -12.67
CA VAL A 18 0.55 2.58 -11.57
C VAL A 18 1.01 3.18 -10.24
N TYR A 19 0.07 3.36 -9.33
CA TYR A 19 0.33 3.93 -8.03
C TYR A 19 -0.17 2.96 -6.94
N LEU A 20 0.75 2.44 -6.15
CA LEU A 20 0.43 1.60 -5.00
C LEU A 20 0.36 2.46 -3.74
N HIS A 21 -0.75 2.35 -3.03
CA HIS A 21 -0.88 2.91 -1.69
C HIS A 21 -1.20 1.78 -0.73
N ALA A 22 -0.29 1.47 0.15
CA ALA A 22 -0.45 0.37 1.09
C ALA A 22 0.20 0.69 2.43
N HIS A 23 -0.39 0.16 3.48
CA HIS A 23 0.16 0.15 4.82
C HIS A 23 0.47 -1.29 5.21
N ILE A 24 1.60 -1.48 5.85
CA ILE A 24 2.06 -2.80 6.28
C ILE A 24 2.29 -2.79 7.78
N ASN A 25 1.90 -3.88 8.44
CA ASN A 25 2.32 -4.17 9.80
C ASN A 25 3.08 -5.50 9.82
N PHE A 26 4.10 -5.56 10.62
CA PHE A 26 4.88 -6.79 10.78
C PHE A 26 5.37 -6.91 12.21
N SER A 27 5.61 -8.15 12.64
CA SER A 27 6.09 -8.45 13.97
C SER A 27 7.47 -9.10 13.92
N ASP A 28 8.25 -8.85 14.95
CA ASP A 28 9.51 -9.54 15.17
C ASP A 28 9.32 -10.77 16.06
N GLU A 29 10.42 -11.48 16.35
CA GLU A 29 10.38 -12.69 17.15
C GLU A 29 10.02 -12.43 18.62
N SER A 30 10.16 -11.18 19.07
CA SER A 30 9.79 -10.77 20.42
C SER A 30 8.36 -10.24 20.51
N LEU A 31 7.56 -10.43 19.47
CA LEU A 31 6.16 -9.99 19.37
C LEU A 31 5.97 -8.48 19.34
N ASN A 32 7.02 -7.72 19.05
CA ASN A 32 6.89 -6.30 18.79
C ASN A 32 6.33 -6.10 17.40
N VAL A 33 5.38 -5.18 17.27
CA VAL A 33 4.72 -4.87 16.00
C VAL A 33 5.11 -3.47 15.54
N TYR A 34 5.46 -3.39 14.26
CA TYR A 34 5.83 -2.14 13.60
C TYR A 34 4.90 -1.94 12.41
N GLY A 35 4.64 -0.70 12.05
CA GLY A 35 3.76 -0.42 10.91
C GLY A 35 4.02 0.94 10.30
N GLY A 36 3.58 1.09 9.06
CA GLY A 36 3.69 2.33 8.32
C GLY A 36 3.40 2.16 6.84
N HIS A 37 3.69 3.20 6.08
CA HIS A 37 3.59 3.15 4.63
C HIS A 37 4.56 2.14 4.04
N LEU A 38 4.07 1.34 3.09
CA LEU A 38 4.93 0.46 2.32
C LEU A 38 5.49 1.22 1.13
N VAL A 39 6.80 1.39 1.11
CA VAL A 39 7.51 1.91 -0.05
C VAL A 39 8.06 0.77 -0.89
N LYS A 40 8.74 -0.15 -0.23
CA LYS A 40 9.38 -1.29 -0.87
C LYS A 40 9.71 -2.36 0.17
N CYS A 41 9.51 -3.61 -0.19
CA CYS A 41 9.96 -4.72 0.65
C CYS A 41 10.33 -5.92 -0.22
N TYR A 42 11.10 -6.82 0.35
CA TYR A 42 11.48 -8.07 -0.29
C TYR A 42 11.02 -9.22 0.60
N ILE A 43 10.35 -10.18 -0.01
CA ILE A 43 9.88 -11.37 0.70
C ILE A 43 11.01 -12.39 0.71
N SER A 44 11.38 -12.86 1.91
CA SER A 44 12.47 -13.83 2.05
C SER A 44 11.99 -15.27 1.91
N ALA A 45 10.76 -15.57 2.34
CA ALA A 45 10.23 -16.93 2.28
C ALA A 45 9.00 -16.99 1.37
N THR A 46 7.87 -16.46 1.82
CA THR A 46 6.62 -16.51 1.07
C THR A 46 5.70 -15.35 1.45
N CYS A 47 4.83 -14.99 0.52
CA CYS A 47 3.76 -14.03 0.77
C CYS A 47 2.57 -14.40 -0.11
N GLU A 48 1.41 -14.52 0.50
CA GLU A 48 0.16 -14.76 -0.21
C GLU A 48 -0.68 -13.49 -0.16
N LEU A 49 -1.10 -13.01 -1.33
CA LEU A 49 -1.91 -11.80 -1.46
C LEU A 49 -3.28 -12.14 -2.04
N VAL A 50 -4.30 -11.49 -1.50
CA VAL A 50 -5.64 -11.51 -2.10
C VAL A 50 -5.90 -10.14 -2.69
N VAL A 51 -6.17 -10.10 -3.98
CA VAL A 51 -6.41 -8.86 -4.71
C VAL A 51 -7.79 -8.91 -5.34
N THR A 52 -8.63 -7.93 -5.04
CA THR A 52 -9.93 -7.77 -5.70
C THR A 52 -9.80 -6.73 -6.80
N VAL A 53 -10.15 -7.13 -8.02
CA VAL A 53 -10.12 -6.24 -9.18
C VAL A 53 -11.49 -5.59 -9.31
N LEU A 54 -11.50 -4.26 -9.30
CA LEU A 54 -12.71 -3.47 -9.49
C LEU A 54 -12.74 -2.88 -10.89
N ASN A 55 -13.94 -2.71 -11.46
CA ASN A 55 -14.10 -2.08 -12.76
C ASN A 55 -13.82 -0.59 -12.68
N GLY A 56 -13.10 -0.08 -13.66
CA GLY A 56 -12.81 1.35 -13.77
C GLY A 56 -11.39 1.69 -13.35
N THR A 57 -11.09 2.97 -13.45
CA THR A 57 -9.78 3.52 -13.12
C THR A 57 -9.96 4.72 -12.22
N ILE A 58 -9.18 4.77 -11.14
CA ILE A 58 -9.13 5.93 -10.26
C ILE A 58 -7.75 6.55 -10.39
N ASN A 59 -7.73 7.86 -10.64
CA ASN A 59 -6.50 8.63 -10.70
C ASN A 59 -6.27 9.39 -9.40
N ARG A 60 -5.01 9.59 -9.07
CA ARG A 60 -4.60 10.41 -7.93
C ARG A 60 -4.03 11.72 -8.41
N GLU A 61 -4.28 12.75 -7.64
CA GLU A 61 -3.72 14.08 -7.82
C GLU A 61 -3.09 14.56 -6.53
N PHE A 62 -1.97 15.26 -6.65
CA PHE A 62 -1.34 15.89 -5.50
C PHE A 62 -2.22 17.04 -5.01
N ASN A 63 -2.56 17.01 -3.72
CA ASN A 63 -3.30 18.07 -3.06
C ASN A 63 -2.32 18.95 -2.28
N GLU A 64 -2.15 20.19 -2.70
CA GLU A 64 -1.18 21.08 -2.09
C GLU A 64 -1.51 21.48 -0.65
N GLU A 65 -2.80 21.59 -0.33
CA GLU A 65 -3.22 21.95 1.04
C GLU A 65 -2.89 20.84 2.04
N ILE A 66 -3.10 19.59 1.63
CA ILE A 66 -2.91 18.43 2.50
C ILE A 66 -1.51 17.86 2.36
N GLY A 67 -0.88 18.03 1.18
CA GLY A 67 0.46 17.50 0.90
C GLY A 67 0.46 16.01 0.57
N LEU A 68 -0.65 15.47 0.09
CA LEU A 68 -0.81 14.06 -0.24
C LEU A 68 -1.38 13.87 -1.64
N ASN A 69 -1.11 12.69 -2.21
CA ASN A 69 -1.73 12.26 -3.45
C ASN A 69 -3.08 11.63 -3.14
N LEU A 70 -4.16 12.35 -3.41
CA LEU A 70 -5.53 11.94 -3.10
C LEU A 70 -6.25 11.42 -4.34
N PHE A 71 -7.28 10.58 -4.13
CA PHE A 71 -8.16 10.17 -5.22
C PHE A 71 -8.83 11.38 -5.84
N ASN A 72 -8.81 11.42 -7.16
CA ASN A 72 -9.65 12.32 -7.95
C ASN A 72 -10.89 11.55 -8.39
N LEU A 73 -12.02 11.86 -7.79
CA LEU A 73 -13.29 11.18 -8.05
C LEU A 73 -14.20 11.94 -9.01
N ASN A 74 -13.69 12.98 -9.65
CA ASN A 74 -14.45 13.79 -10.61
C ASN A 74 -14.35 13.26 -12.04
#